data_256937696541c35daa3f5edb831ac853
#
_entry.id   256937696541c35daa3f5edb831ac853
#
_cell.length_a   1.000
_cell.length_b   1.000
_cell.length_c   1.000
_cell.angle_alpha   90.00
_cell.angle_beta   90.00
_cell.angle_gamma   90.00
#
_symmetry.space_group_name_H-M   'P 1'
#
loop_
_entity.id
_entity.type
_entity.pdbx_description
1 polymer ?
#
loop_
_entity_poly.entity_id
_entity_poly.type
_entity_poly.pdbx_seq_one_letter_code
_entity_poly.pdbx_strand_id
1 'polypeptide(L)'
;MLGVGATMLGVPEIVAKEAPRRDQVRLEANGWLKQPAREIPVVAEADVVVLGGGPAGVAAAVNAARTGVKVILLERYTFLGGLWTGGLVLPMLSTHGLSPDKEWTKVIWGFSNEIYMRLKKMKMVVNAKAPCVDPEACKYVLEQYCEESGVQIIYHSWASDAVMSGDRIDAIFLETKSGRIAVRGKYFVDASGDGDLVAWSGEDHYELKYHVGAMYRIGGVPEDMKAGTKTPIPGVRNRHLHGYDDQDGLDVLNLSRLQIQLRKDMWKKTEELRSREGGEGIFLLETPPQIGVRVTRVLNPVKPVTLEESMNYTSYKDSIGMSGGSAPIMYQGRKIATRERPYWQIPYSSITPKTCPNLLVAGRCFGYDKDLSYDAREIGTCLVTGQAAGTASALACLARTSVQDVNIEKLRSTLVEQGAKLE
;
A
#
# COMPACT_ATOMS: atom_id res chain seq x y z
N MET A 1 8.91 29.57 -22.08
CA MET A 1 7.98 28.80 -22.91
C MET A 1 8.76 27.71 -23.62
N LEU A 2 8.70 26.50 -23.12
CA LEU A 2 9.14 25.30 -23.82
C LEU A 2 8.02 24.29 -23.62
N GLY A 3 7.21 24.11 -24.65
CA GLY A 3 6.12 23.16 -24.67
C GLY A 3 6.66 21.74 -24.72
N VAL A 4 6.53 21.02 -23.63
CA VAL A 4 6.67 19.56 -23.63
C VAL A 4 5.34 19.02 -24.15
N GLY A 5 5.31 18.65 -25.43
CA GLY A 5 4.21 17.94 -26.03
C GLY A 5 4.09 16.56 -25.40
N ALA A 6 3.18 16.39 -24.47
CA ALA A 6 2.73 15.08 -24.04
C ALA A 6 2.03 14.43 -25.25
N THR A 7 2.70 13.52 -25.92
CA THR A 7 2.08 12.60 -26.88
C THR A 7 1.13 11.72 -26.04
N MET A 8 -0.15 12.07 -26.03
CA MET A 8 -1.20 11.13 -25.63
C MET A 8 -1.06 9.92 -26.55
N LEU A 9 -0.50 8.83 -26.05
CA LEU A 9 -0.60 7.53 -26.69
C LEU A 9 -2.10 7.27 -26.85
N GLY A 10 -2.55 7.13 -28.11
CA GLY A 10 -3.95 6.95 -28.44
C GLY A 10 -4.51 5.79 -27.63
N VAL A 11 -5.39 6.12 -26.70
CA VAL A 11 -6.25 5.13 -26.05
C VAL A 11 -7.07 4.53 -27.19
N PRO A 12 -7.00 3.21 -27.44
CA PRO A 12 -7.89 2.61 -28.45
C PRO A 12 -9.32 2.98 -28.06
N GLU A 13 -10.08 3.45 -29.03
CA GLU A 13 -11.50 3.77 -28.84
C GLU A 13 -12.16 2.52 -28.26
N ILE A 14 -12.52 2.57 -26.96
CA ILE A 14 -13.22 1.47 -26.30
C ILE A 14 -14.65 1.52 -26.87
N VAL A 15 -14.83 0.90 -28.01
CA VAL A 15 -16.17 0.64 -28.54
C VAL A 15 -16.80 -0.34 -27.55
N ALA A 16 -17.68 0.16 -26.71
CA ALA A 16 -18.50 -0.66 -25.84
C ALA A 16 -19.31 -1.60 -26.74
N LYS A 17 -18.79 -2.81 -26.94
CA LYS A 17 -19.61 -3.86 -27.57
C LYS A 17 -20.83 -4.09 -26.66
N GLU A 18 -21.98 -4.21 -27.30
CA GLU A 18 -23.31 -4.30 -26.69
C GLU A 18 -23.30 -5.04 -25.35
N ALA A 19 -23.87 -4.40 -24.33
CA ALA A 19 -24.18 -5.05 -23.07
C ALA A 19 -24.98 -6.35 -23.36
N PRO A 20 -24.71 -7.46 -22.65
CA PRO A 20 -25.45 -8.70 -22.84
C PRO A 20 -26.96 -8.41 -22.71
N ARG A 21 -27.75 -8.94 -23.64
CA ARG A 21 -29.20 -8.74 -23.64
C ARG A 21 -29.77 -9.07 -22.26
N ARG A 22 -30.59 -8.18 -21.71
CA ARG A 22 -31.14 -8.27 -20.33
C ARG A 22 -31.87 -9.57 -20.03
N ASP A 23 -32.32 -10.28 -21.05
CA ASP A 23 -33.06 -11.55 -21.03
C ASP A 23 -32.19 -12.80 -20.80
N GLN A 24 -30.86 -12.65 -20.76
CA GLN A 24 -29.92 -13.77 -20.60
C GLN A 24 -29.44 -13.99 -19.16
N VAL A 25 -29.63 -13.02 -18.26
CA VAL A 25 -29.31 -13.18 -16.82
C VAL A 25 -30.49 -13.84 -16.12
N ARG A 26 -30.29 -15.00 -15.51
CA ARG A 26 -31.36 -15.75 -14.81
C ARG A 26 -31.03 -15.91 -13.34
N LEU A 27 -32.02 -15.67 -12.49
CA LEU A 27 -31.98 -16.05 -11.08
C LEU A 27 -32.25 -17.53 -10.95
N GLU A 28 -31.31 -18.27 -10.44
CA GLU A 28 -31.45 -19.71 -10.14
C GLU A 28 -32.27 -19.92 -8.87
N ALA A 29 -32.88 -21.09 -8.71
CA ALA A 29 -33.72 -21.43 -7.56
C ALA A 29 -32.94 -21.38 -6.21
N ASN A 30 -31.62 -21.51 -6.25
CA ASN A 30 -30.75 -21.43 -5.09
C ASN A 30 -30.37 -19.95 -4.70
N GLY A 31 -30.98 -18.97 -5.37
CA GLY A 31 -30.66 -17.52 -5.14
C GLY A 31 -29.43 -17.00 -5.88
N TRP A 32 -28.82 -17.81 -6.73
CA TRP A 32 -27.67 -17.38 -7.53
C TRP A 32 -28.10 -16.77 -8.87
N LEU A 33 -27.34 -15.77 -9.33
CA LEU A 33 -27.49 -15.21 -10.67
C LEU A 33 -26.46 -15.84 -11.61
N LYS A 34 -26.96 -16.46 -12.69
CA LYS A 34 -26.10 -16.97 -13.75
C LYS A 34 -25.89 -15.90 -14.81
N GLN A 35 -24.64 -15.44 -14.95
CA GLN A 35 -24.24 -14.51 -16.00
C GLN A 35 -23.80 -15.28 -17.25
N PRO A 36 -24.23 -14.90 -18.46
CA PRO A 36 -23.75 -15.50 -19.70
C PRO A 36 -22.26 -15.26 -19.92
N ALA A 37 -21.61 -16.17 -20.62
CA ALA A 37 -20.23 -15.96 -21.09
C ALA A 37 -20.17 -14.75 -22.00
N ARG A 38 -19.10 -13.94 -21.87
CA ARG A 38 -18.84 -12.76 -22.68
C ARG A 38 -17.36 -12.62 -22.98
N GLU A 39 -17.04 -11.99 -24.10
CA GLU A 39 -15.68 -11.56 -24.40
C GLU A 39 -15.33 -10.31 -23.58
N ILE A 40 -14.13 -10.27 -23.03
CA ILE A 40 -13.62 -9.13 -22.26
C ILE A 40 -12.46 -8.50 -23.04
N PRO A 41 -12.52 -7.19 -23.38
CA PRO A 41 -11.47 -6.54 -24.14
C PRO A 41 -10.21 -6.36 -23.29
N VAL A 42 -9.05 -6.68 -23.86
CA VAL A 42 -7.73 -6.30 -23.32
C VAL A 42 -7.44 -4.88 -23.79
N VAL A 43 -7.39 -3.93 -22.86
CA VAL A 43 -7.24 -2.50 -23.19
C VAL A 43 -5.81 -1.99 -23.04
N ALA A 44 -4.96 -2.72 -22.33
CA ALA A 44 -3.55 -2.35 -22.13
C ALA A 44 -2.69 -3.57 -21.82
N GLU A 45 -1.38 -3.44 -22.13
CA GLU A 45 -0.36 -4.44 -21.83
C GLU A 45 0.92 -3.78 -21.33
N ALA A 46 1.60 -4.40 -20.36
CA ALA A 46 2.86 -3.94 -19.80
C ALA A 46 3.81 -5.11 -19.49
N ASP A 47 5.07 -4.77 -19.23
CA ASP A 47 6.04 -5.75 -18.70
C ASP A 47 5.73 -6.07 -17.24
N VAL A 48 5.41 -5.04 -16.45
CA VAL A 48 5.01 -5.16 -15.04
C VAL A 48 3.68 -4.46 -14.81
N VAL A 49 2.72 -5.16 -14.24
CA VAL A 49 1.44 -4.60 -13.79
C VAL A 49 1.42 -4.60 -12.26
N VAL A 50 1.21 -3.43 -11.67
CA VAL A 50 1.12 -3.25 -10.22
C VAL A 50 -0.33 -3.03 -9.84
N LEU A 51 -0.88 -3.86 -8.96
CA LEU A 51 -2.23 -3.71 -8.43
C LEU A 51 -2.23 -2.98 -7.09
N GLY A 52 -2.85 -1.80 -7.06
CA GLY A 52 -2.99 -0.93 -5.90
C GLY A 52 -1.98 0.22 -5.87
N GLY A 53 -2.48 1.46 -5.85
CA GLY A 53 -1.70 2.70 -5.81
C GLY A 53 -1.35 3.19 -4.39
N GLY A 54 -1.31 2.28 -3.41
CA GLY A 54 -0.82 2.57 -2.06
C GLY A 54 0.69 2.85 -2.01
N PRO A 55 1.29 3.09 -0.82
CA PRO A 55 2.73 3.36 -0.70
C PRO A 55 3.59 2.29 -1.37
N ALA A 56 3.25 1.01 -1.17
CA ALA A 56 3.96 -0.11 -1.78
C ALA A 56 3.84 -0.12 -3.31
N GLY A 57 2.63 0.10 -3.82
CA GLY A 57 2.39 0.06 -5.27
C GLY A 57 3.07 1.19 -6.01
N VAL A 58 3.04 2.42 -5.47
CA VAL A 58 3.78 3.54 -6.08
C VAL A 58 5.28 3.27 -6.05
N ALA A 59 5.82 2.78 -4.92
CA ALA A 59 7.23 2.42 -4.84
C ALA A 59 7.59 1.31 -5.83
N ALA A 60 6.74 0.29 -5.99
CA ALA A 60 6.94 -0.77 -6.95
C ALA A 60 6.91 -0.26 -8.40
N ALA A 61 5.89 0.51 -8.76
CA ALA A 61 5.71 1.01 -10.12
C ALA A 61 6.86 1.92 -10.55
N VAL A 62 7.23 2.90 -9.70
CA VAL A 62 8.32 3.85 -9.98
C VAL A 62 9.66 3.12 -10.13
N ASN A 63 9.98 2.20 -9.21
CA ASN A 63 11.30 1.54 -9.27
C ASN A 63 11.37 0.45 -10.35
N ALA A 64 10.28 -0.20 -10.70
CA ALA A 64 10.22 -1.06 -11.88
C ALA A 64 10.47 -0.26 -13.17
N ALA A 65 9.81 0.88 -13.34
CA ALA A 65 10.00 1.74 -14.51
C ALA A 65 11.44 2.28 -14.59
N ARG A 66 12.01 2.74 -13.49
CA ARG A 66 13.42 3.17 -13.40
C ARG A 66 14.42 2.05 -13.71
N THR A 67 14.02 0.78 -13.52
CA THR A 67 14.84 -0.38 -13.90
C THR A 67 14.74 -0.71 -15.39
N GLY A 68 13.88 0.00 -16.16
CA GLY A 68 13.87 -0.01 -17.62
C GLY A 68 12.78 -0.87 -18.27
N VAL A 69 11.67 -1.10 -17.59
CA VAL A 69 10.52 -1.86 -18.12
C VAL A 69 9.26 -0.99 -18.22
N LYS A 70 8.32 -1.38 -19.09
CA LYS A 70 7.00 -0.72 -19.20
C LYS A 70 6.12 -1.11 -18.02
N VAL A 71 5.54 -0.11 -17.33
CA VAL A 71 4.76 -0.33 -16.11
C VAL A 71 3.37 0.28 -16.20
N ILE A 72 2.36 -0.48 -15.77
CA ILE A 72 1.00 -0.01 -15.51
C ILE A 72 0.73 -0.13 -14.02
N LEU A 73 0.22 0.96 -13.40
CA LEU A 73 -0.27 1.00 -12.03
C LEU A 73 -1.79 1.12 -12.03
N LEU A 74 -2.47 0.15 -11.41
CA LEU A 74 -3.93 0.09 -11.30
C LEU A 74 -4.38 0.59 -9.93
N GLU A 75 -5.29 1.57 -9.89
CA GLU A 75 -5.82 2.12 -8.64
C GLU A 75 -7.34 2.31 -8.72
N ARG A 76 -8.06 1.84 -7.69
CA ARG A 76 -9.52 1.94 -7.60
C ARG A 76 -10.04 3.35 -7.28
N TYR A 77 -9.25 4.13 -6.56
CA TYR A 77 -9.59 5.52 -6.23
C TYR A 77 -9.08 6.51 -7.27
N THR A 78 -9.21 7.79 -6.98
CA THR A 78 -8.81 8.93 -7.83
C THR A 78 -7.51 9.57 -7.37
N PHE A 79 -6.74 8.88 -6.53
CA PHE A 79 -5.52 9.39 -5.92
C PHE A 79 -4.59 8.24 -5.54
N LEU A 80 -3.31 8.55 -5.44
CA LEU A 80 -2.28 7.63 -4.95
C LEU A 80 -2.05 7.79 -3.43
N GLY A 81 -1.41 6.78 -2.85
CA GLY A 81 -1.01 6.73 -1.44
C GLY A 81 -1.89 5.83 -0.56
N GLY A 82 -3.00 5.30 -1.07
CA GLY A 82 -3.86 4.36 -0.33
C GLY A 82 -4.23 4.87 1.07
N LEU A 83 -4.00 4.06 2.12
CA LEU A 83 -4.29 4.48 3.50
C LEU A 83 -3.42 5.65 3.99
N TRP A 84 -2.25 5.89 3.42
CA TRP A 84 -1.41 7.03 3.78
C TRP A 84 -2.11 8.36 3.49
N THR A 85 -2.68 8.50 2.30
CA THR A 85 -3.38 9.71 1.86
C THR A 85 -4.88 9.62 2.05
N GLY A 86 -5.54 8.61 1.46
CA GLY A 86 -6.99 8.42 1.53
C GLY A 86 -7.50 7.91 2.87
N GLY A 87 -6.69 7.14 3.61
CA GLY A 87 -7.00 6.73 4.99
C GLY A 87 -6.57 7.75 6.04
N LEU A 88 -5.90 8.84 5.62
CA LEU A 88 -5.36 9.90 6.49
C LEU A 88 -4.38 9.37 7.57
N VAL A 89 -3.71 8.24 7.31
CA VAL A 89 -2.67 7.71 8.19
C VAL A 89 -1.38 8.49 7.97
N LEU A 90 -1.40 9.81 8.27
CA LEU A 90 -0.37 10.76 7.86
C LEU A 90 1.01 10.59 8.52
N PRO A 91 1.12 10.17 9.79
CA PRO A 91 2.42 9.90 10.40
C PRO A 91 3.08 8.65 9.82
N MET A 92 4.31 8.77 9.34
CA MET A 92 5.13 7.62 8.93
C MET A 92 5.89 7.09 10.15
N LEU A 93 5.47 5.93 10.63
CA LEU A 93 6.11 5.23 11.75
C LEU A 93 7.18 4.24 11.23
N SER A 94 7.83 3.51 12.12
CA SER A 94 8.86 2.49 11.81
C SER A 94 10.09 2.99 11.04
N THR A 95 10.30 4.31 11.01
CA THR A 95 11.41 4.93 10.28
C THR A 95 12.75 4.79 10.98
N HIS A 96 12.76 4.44 12.26
CA HIS A 96 13.94 4.27 13.10
C HIS A 96 13.83 2.98 13.92
N GLY A 97 14.97 2.45 14.33
CA GLY A 97 15.07 1.32 15.26
C GLY A 97 16.34 1.36 16.05
N LEU A 98 16.41 0.59 17.12
CA LEU A 98 17.59 0.46 17.96
C LEU A 98 18.62 -0.41 17.23
N SER A 99 19.85 0.08 17.11
CA SER A 99 20.98 -0.71 16.57
C SER A 99 21.51 -1.70 17.64
N PRO A 100 22.33 -2.69 17.25
CA PRO A 100 23.06 -3.53 18.19
C PRO A 100 23.89 -2.72 19.19
N ASP A 101 24.47 -1.59 18.74
CA ASP A 101 25.27 -0.66 19.56
C ASP A 101 24.41 0.29 20.42
N LYS A 102 23.09 0.04 20.52
CA LYS A 102 22.12 0.83 21.29
C LYS A 102 21.90 2.25 20.79
N GLU A 103 22.17 2.52 19.54
CA GLU A 103 21.85 3.80 18.88
C GLU A 103 20.48 3.77 18.22
N TRP A 104 19.67 4.81 18.44
CA TRP A 104 18.40 5.00 17.76
C TRP A 104 18.63 5.56 16.36
N THR A 105 18.67 4.71 15.36
CA THR A 105 19.11 5.05 14.00
C THR A 105 17.96 5.02 12.98
N LYS A 106 18.08 5.86 11.95
CA LYS A 106 17.16 5.85 10.81
C LYS A 106 17.44 4.64 9.92
N VAL A 107 16.40 3.88 9.59
CA VAL A 107 16.51 2.63 8.81
C VAL A 107 15.75 2.64 7.49
N ILE A 108 14.75 3.51 7.32
CA ILE A 108 14.00 3.64 6.07
C ILE A 108 14.69 4.66 5.16
N TRP A 109 15.16 4.17 4.00
CA TRP A 109 15.90 4.92 2.99
C TRP A 109 15.32 4.70 1.59
N GLY A 110 16.11 4.95 0.54
CA GLY A 110 15.69 4.75 -0.84
C GLY A 110 14.54 5.67 -1.25
N PHE A 111 13.60 5.14 -1.98
CA PHE A 111 12.46 5.91 -2.52
C PHE A 111 11.63 6.61 -1.42
N SER A 112 11.50 6.00 -0.26
CA SER A 112 10.87 6.65 0.90
C SER A 112 11.55 7.96 1.28
N ASN A 113 12.88 7.98 1.28
CA ASN A 113 13.65 9.19 1.59
C ASN A 113 13.51 10.27 0.50
N GLU A 114 13.40 9.88 -0.76
CA GLU A 114 13.15 10.81 -1.87
C GLU A 114 11.81 11.54 -1.69
N ILE A 115 10.73 10.80 -1.39
CA ILE A 115 9.41 11.36 -1.12
C ILE A 115 9.49 12.34 0.05
N TYR A 116 10.10 11.92 1.17
CA TYR A 116 10.28 12.77 2.34
C TYR A 116 11.02 14.07 2.00
N MET A 117 12.13 14.01 1.25
CA MET A 117 12.92 15.19 0.90
C MET A 117 12.17 16.14 -0.04
N ARG A 118 11.35 15.61 -0.98
CA ARG A 118 10.50 16.43 -1.86
C ARG A 118 9.41 17.14 -1.06
N LEU A 119 8.70 16.44 -0.17
CA LEU A 119 7.71 17.04 0.73
C LEU A 119 8.33 18.05 1.70
N LYS A 120 9.54 17.79 2.19
CA LYS A 120 10.29 18.73 3.05
C LYS A 120 10.64 20.03 2.32
N LYS A 121 11.09 19.93 1.05
CA LYS A 121 11.34 21.10 0.20
C LYS A 121 10.08 21.95 -0.01
N MET A 122 8.92 21.28 -0.11
CA MET A 122 7.61 21.93 -0.23
C MET A 122 7.08 22.46 1.12
N LYS A 123 7.74 22.19 2.24
CA LYS A 123 7.28 22.48 3.62
C LYS A 123 5.99 21.74 3.99
N MET A 124 5.72 20.59 3.37
CA MET A 124 4.51 19.77 3.53
C MET A 124 4.75 18.50 4.37
N VAL A 125 5.74 18.55 5.27
CA VAL A 125 6.01 17.52 6.28
C VAL A 125 6.53 18.14 7.56
N VAL A 126 6.08 17.62 8.70
CA VAL A 126 6.55 17.97 10.04
C VAL A 126 6.99 16.70 10.79
N ASN A 127 7.72 16.87 11.90
CA ASN A 127 8.24 15.78 12.74
C ASN A 127 9.25 14.87 12.03
N ALA A 128 10.55 15.15 12.15
CA ALA A 128 11.60 14.37 11.49
C ALA A 128 11.68 12.89 11.92
N LYS A 129 11.26 12.54 13.15
CA LYS A 129 11.32 11.16 13.70
C LYS A 129 10.07 10.32 13.40
N ALA A 130 8.92 10.97 13.18
CA ALA A 130 7.68 10.36 12.74
C ALA A 130 7.04 11.34 11.74
N PRO A 131 7.57 11.41 10.51
CA PRO A 131 7.15 12.40 9.53
C PRO A 131 5.64 12.38 9.30
N CYS A 132 4.96 13.49 9.61
CA CYS A 132 3.55 13.66 9.35
C CYS A 132 3.40 14.57 8.12
N VAL A 133 2.81 14.03 7.06
CA VAL A 133 2.70 14.70 5.76
C VAL A 133 1.36 15.40 5.61
N ASP A 134 1.31 16.40 4.71
CA ASP A 134 0.03 16.86 4.16
C ASP A 134 -0.45 15.86 3.09
N PRO A 135 -1.70 15.38 3.16
CA PRO A 135 -2.19 14.33 2.26
C PRO A 135 -2.29 14.80 0.80
N GLU A 136 -2.68 16.06 0.54
CA GLU A 136 -2.81 16.56 -0.83
C GLU A 136 -1.45 16.76 -1.49
N ALA A 137 -0.49 17.32 -0.75
CA ALA A 137 0.89 17.41 -1.22
C ALA A 137 1.51 16.02 -1.47
N CYS A 138 1.16 15.04 -0.61
CA CYS A 138 1.62 13.67 -0.79
C CYS A 138 1.04 13.03 -2.06
N LYS A 139 -0.27 13.14 -2.31
CA LYS A 139 -0.91 12.67 -3.56
C LYS A 139 -0.20 13.24 -4.79
N TYR A 140 -0.03 14.56 -4.82
CA TYR A 140 0.66 15.26 -5.90
C TYR A 140 2.09 14.73 -6.11
N VAL A 141 2.88 14.60 -5.06
CA VAL A 141 4.27 14.11 -5.15
C VAL A 141 4.34 12.68 -5.66
N LEU A 142 3.42 11.79 -5.25
CA LEU A 142 3.37 10.41 -5.71
C LEU A 142 3.02 10.31 -7.19
N GLU A 143 2.06 11.13 -7.67
CA GLU A 143 1.71 11.23 -9.09
C GLU A 143 2.88 11.76 -9.93
N GLN A 144 3.57 12.81 -9.44
CA GLN A 144 4.76 13.35 -10.11
C GLN A 144 5.86 12.29 -10.27
N TYR A 145 6.13 11.47 -9.25
CA TYR A 145 7.11 10.39 -9.37
C TYR A 145 6.70 9.34 -10.41
N CYS A 146 5.42 9.00 -10.50
CA CYS A 146 4.92 8.09 -11.52
C CYS A 146 5.07 8.68 -12.92
N GLU A 147 4.68 9.94 -13.10
CA GLU A 147 4.79 10.65 -14.38
C GLU A 147 6.25 10.80 -14.84
N GLU A 148 7.14 11.29 -13.96
CA GLU A 148 8.57 11.45 -14.22
C GLU A 148 9.26 10.12 -14.58
N SER A 149 8.73 8.99 -14.10
CA SER A 149 9.26 7.65 -14.38
C SER A 149 8.59 6.96 -15.56
N GLY A 150 7.58 7.58 -16.20
CA GLY A 150 6.86 7.00 -17.32
C GLY A 150 5.89 5.87 -16.95
N VAL A 151 5.43 5.82 -15.70
CA VAL A 151 4.41 4.87 -15.25
C VAL A 151 3.04 5.29 -15.80
N GLN A 152 2.36 4.36 -16.46
CA GLN A 152 0.97 4.57 -16.86
C GLN A 152 0.05 4.27 -15.67
N ILE A 153 -0.66 5.26 -15.15
CA ILE A 153 -1.65 5.09 -14.09
C ILE A 153 -3.02 4.87 -14.73
N ILE A 154 -3.79 3.90 -14.21
CA ILE A 154 -5.19 3.71 -14.54
C ILE A 154 -6.00 3.83 -13.25
N TYR A 155 -6.62 4.99 -13.06
CA TYR A 155 -7.54 5.25 -11.95
C TYR A 155 -8.94 4.69 -12.23
N HIS A 156 -9.83 4.69 -11.22
CA HIS A 156 -11.20 4.20 -11.30
C HIS A 156 -11.28 2.74 -11.78
N SER A 157 -10.24 1.95 -11.51
CA SER A 157 -10.12 0.57 -11.93
C SER A 157 -10.21 -0.38 -10.74
N TRP A 158 -11.38 -0.97 -10.54
CA TRP A 158 -11.60 -1.95 -9.48
C TRP A 158 -11.22 -3.34 -9.99
N ALA A 159 -10.10 -3.87 -9.54
CA ALA A 159 -9.74 -5.25 -9.87
C ALA A 159 -10.73 -6.23 -9.24
N SER A 160 -11.15 -7.21 -10.01
CA SER A 160 -12.21 -8.15 -9.61
C SER A 160 -11.82 -9.62 -9.73
N ASP A 161 -10.78 -9.95 -10.50
CA ASP A 161 -10.27 -11.30 -10.67
C ASP A 161 -8.94 -11.31 -11.43
N ALA A 162 -8.24 -12.45 -11.43
CA ALA A 162 -7.05 -12.70 -12.25
C ALA A 162 -7.30 -13.78 -13.29
N VAL A 163 -6.69 -13.63 -14.46
CA VAL A 163 -6.69 -14.66 -15.52
C VAL A 163 -5.43 -15.50 -15.36
N MET A 164 -5.59 -16.76 -15.06
CA MET A 164 -4.48 -17.70 -14.90
C MET A 164 -4.21 -18.49 -16.18
N SER A 165 -2.93 -18.67 -16.51
CA SER A 165 -2.43 -19.57 -17.54
C SER A 165 -1.47 -20.57 -16.87
N GLY A 166 -2.01 -21.72 -16.47
CA GLY A 166 -1.32 -22.64 -15.57
C GLY A 166 -1.10 -22.01 -14.21
N ASP A 167 0.15 -21.94 -13.77
CA ASP A 167 0.61 -21.32 -12.52
C ASP A 167 0.92 -19.82 -12.64
N ARG A 168 0.78 -19.22 -13.85
CA ARG A 168 1.11 -17.82 -14.13
C ARG A 168 -0.14 -16.96 -14.23
N ILE A 169 -0.05 -15.73 -13.76
CA ILE A 169 -1.04 -14.70 -14.07
C ILE A 169 -0.79 -14.19 -15.50
N ASP A 170 -1.82 -14.10 -16.33
CA ASP A 170 -1.77 -13.53 -17.69
C ASP A 170 -2.39 -12.12 -17.72
N ALA A 171 -3.48 -11.90 -17.00
CA ALA A 171 -4.16 -10.61 -16.95
C ALA A 171 -4.91 -10.39 -15.63
N ILE A 172 -5.33 -9.14 -15.41
CA ILE A 172 -6.23 -8.75 -14.32
C ILE A 172 -7.53 -8.22 -14.95
N PHE A 173 -8.68 -8.69 -14.46
CA PHE A 173 -9.98 -8.11 -14.78
C PHE A 173 -10.26 -6.88 -13.92
N LEU A 174 -10.77 -5.83 -14.58
CA LEU A 174 -11.15 -4.57 -13.94
C LEU A 174 -12.62 -4.27 -14.21
N GLU A 175 -13.34 -3.91 -13.16
CA GLU A 175 -14.65 -3.29 -13.27
C GLU A 175 -14.47 -1.77 -13.38
N THR A 176 -15.02 -1.18 -14.44
CA THR A 176 -14.90 0.26 -14.72
C THR A 176 -16.22 0.83 -15.20
N LYS A 177 -16.29 2.16 -15.36
CA LYS A 177 -17.47 2.80 -15.99
C LYS A 177 -17.61 2.46 -17.48
N SER A 178 -16.51 2.04 -18.13
CA SER A 178 -16.54 1.54 -19.52
C SER A 178 -16.91 0.06 -19.61
N GLY A 179 -17.27 -0.59 -18.49
CA GLY A 179 -17.57 -2.02 -18.40
C GLY A 179 -16.39 -2.82 -17.84
N ARG A 180 -16.49 -4.15 -17.91
CA ARG A 180 -15.39 -5.06 -17.54
C ARG A 180 -14.37 -5.08 -18.65
N ILE A 181 -13.11 -4.83 -18.30
CA ILE A 181 -11.94 -4.81 -19.17
C ILE A 181 -10.84 -5.69 -18.59
N ALA A 182 -9.79 -5.95 -19.34
CA ALA A 182 -8.60 -6.66 -18.86
C ALA A 182 -7.32 -5.88 -19.18
N VAL A 183 -6.33 -6.01 -18.28
CA VAL A 183 -4.97 -5.52 -18.47
C VAL A 183 -4.01 -6.70 -18.38
N ARG A 184 -3.21 -6.91 -19.42
CA ARG A 184 -2.21 -7.98 -19.48
C ARG A 184 -0.86 -7.55 -18.95
N GLY A 185 -0.13 -8.50 -18.35
CA GLY A 185 1.23 -8.30 -17.85
C GLY A 185 2.10 -9.51 -18.02
N LYS A 186 3.41 -9.30 -18.08
CA LYS A 186 4.38 -10.40 -18.00
C LYS A 186 4.66 -10.76 -16.54
N TYR A 187 4.73 -9.76 -15.68
CA TYR A 187 4.92 -9.87 -14.24
C TYR A 187 3.91 -8.98 -13.50
N PHE A 188 3.61 -9.36 -12.26
CA PHE A 188 2.61 -8.70 -11.44
C PHE A 188 3.17 -8.41 -10.05
N VAL A 189 2.76 -7.27 -9.48
CA VAL A 189 3.00 -6.95 -8.08
C VAL A 189 1.66 -6.77 -7.38
N ASP A 190 1.37 -7.62 -6.41
CA ASP A 190 0.22 -7.42 -5.52
C ASP A 190 0.59 -6.38 -4.45
N ALA A 191 0.11 -5.17 -4.63
CA ALA A 191 0.17 -4.08 -3.67
C ALA A 191 -1.24 -3.59 -3.28
N SER A 192 -2.25 -4.45 -3.49
CA SER A 192 -3.66 -4.18 -3.16
C SER A 192 -3.87 -3.89 -1.67
N GLY A 193 -2.96 -4.41 -0.85
CA GLY A 193 -3.02 -4.36 0.60
C GLY A 193 -3.94 -5.42 1.21
N ASP A 194 -4.77 -6.05 0.40
CA ASP A 194 -5.69 -7.10 0.80
C ASP A 194 -5.31 -8.49 0.25
N GLY A 195 -4.17 -8.59 -0.48
CA GLY A 195 -3.68 -9.86 -1.04
C GLY A 195 -4.61 -10.40 -2.13
N ASP A 196 -5.13 -9.52 -2.99
CA ASP A 196 -6.15 -9.91 -3.97
C ASP A 196 -5.55 -10.84 -5.04
N LEU A 197 -4.38 -10.50 -5.61
CA LEU A 197 -3.70 -11.39 -6.58
C LEU A 197 -3.19 -12.67 -5.93
N VAL A 198 -2.78 -12.62 -4.67
CA VAL A 198 -2.41 -13.82 -3.88
C VAL A 198 -3.58 -14.79 -3.84
N ALA A 199 -4.78 -14.29 -3.47
CA ALA A 199 -5.97 -15.13 -3.38
C ALA A 199 -6.41 -15.65 -4.76
N TRP A 200 -6.44 -14.78 -5.79
CA TRP A 200 -6.90 -15.15 -7.14
C TRP A 200 -5.92 -16.07 -7.88
N SER A 201 -4.62 -15.99 -7.58
CA SER A 201 -3.64 -16.93 -8.14
C SER A 201 -3.61 -18.29 -7.46
N GLY A 202 -4.33 -18.46 -6.36
CA GLY A 202 -4.32 -19.69 -5.57
C GLY A 202 -3.10 -19.84 -4.67
N GLU A 203 -2.31 -18.80 -4.48
CA GLU A 203 -1.19 -18.82 -3.55
C GLU A 203 -1.64 -18.97 -2.10
N ASP A 204 -0.85 -19.68 -1.34
CA ASP A 204 -1.10 -19.96 0.07
C ASP A 204 -1.02 -18.66 0.89
N HIS A 205 -2.03 -18.42 1.71
CA HIS A 205 -2.15 -17.25 2.57
C HIS A 205 -2.99 -17.56 3.80
N TYR A 206 -2.90 -16.72 4.80
CA TYR A 206 -3.80 -16.75 5.95
C TYR A 206 -4.60 -15.46 6.07
N GLU A 207 -5.78 -15.53 6.66
CA GLU A 207 -6.65 -14.39 6.90
C GLU A 207 -6.64 -14.01 8.38
N LEU A 208 -6.67 -12.70 8.64
CA LEU A 208 -6.77 -12.16 9.98
C LEU A 208 -8.01 -11.27 10.10
N LYS A 209 -8.83 -11.55 11.11
CA LYS A 209 -9.70 -10.52 11.67
C LYS A 209 -8.84 -9.60 12.52
N TYR A 210 -8.95 -8.32 12.26
CA TYR A 210 -8.06 -7.36 12.89
C TYR A 210 -8.79 -6.05 13.20
N HIS A 211 -8.07 -5.13 13.81
CA HIS A 211 -8.61 -3.82 14.13
C HIS A 211 -8.92 -3.00 12.87
N VAL A 212 -10.15 -2.46 12.78
CA VAL A 212 -10.58 -1.47 11.80
C VAL A 212 -10.86 -0.16 12.50
N GLY A 213 -10.11 0.87 12.16
CA GLY A 213 -10.22 2.20 12.76
C GLY A 213 -10.24 3.30 11.72
N ALA A 214 -10.06 4.53 12.16
CA ALA A 214 -9.99 5.66 11.27
C ALA A 214 -9.04 6.74 11.78
N MET A 215 -8.45 7.46 10.83
CA MET A 215 -7.83 8.75 11.06
C MET A 215 -8.71 9.83 10.46
N TYR A 216 -8.67 11.05 10.99
CA TYR A 216 -9.43 12.18 10.47
C TYR A 216 -8.70 13.49 10.76
N ARG A 217 -9.06 14.55 10.06
CA ARG A 217 -8.49 15.88 10.30
C ARG A 217 -9.54 16.82 10.89
N ILE A 218 -9.11 17.66 11.83
CA ILE A 218 -9.85 18.78 12.37
C ILE A 218 -9.13 20.08 12.06
N GLY A 219 -9.87 21.13 11.82
CA GLY A 219 -9.38 22.49 11.60
C GLY A 219 -9.78 23.44 12.73
N GLY A 220 -9.23 24.66 12.70
CA GLY A 220 -9.54 25.70 13.70
C GLY A 220 -8.95 25.44 15.09
N VAL A 221 -7.94 24.58 15.20
CA VAL A 221 -7.35 24.20 16.49
C VAL A 221 -6.36 25.25 16.96
N PRO A 222 -6.52 25.86 18.14
CA PRO A 222 -5.53 26.74 18.74
C PRO A 222 -4.15 26.07 18.85
N GLU A 223 -3.07 26.87 18.72
CA GLU A 223 -1.71 26.32 18.63
C GLU A 223 -1.26 25.60 19.91
N ASP A 224 -1.70 26.09 21.05
CA ASP A 224 -1.44 25.58 22.41
C ASP A 224 -2.35 24.40 22.82
N MET A 225 -3.46 24.19 22.10
CA MET A 225 -4.41 23.10 22.41
C MET A 225 -3.86 21.74 21.96
N LYS A 226 -3.85 20.80 22.90
CA LYS A 226 -3.51 19.39 22.64
C LYS A 226 -4.73 18.64 22.09
N ALA A 227 -4.89 18.64 20.76
CA ALA A 227 -6.03 18.05 20.08
C ALA A 227 -5.67 17.07 18.95
N GLY A 228 -4.50 16.46 18.99
CA GLY A 228 -4.02 15.48 17.99
C GLY A 228 -2.61 15.77 17.51
N THR A 229 -2.18 15.06 16.47
CA THR A 229 -0.85 15.23 15.85
C THR A 229 -0.83 16.49 15.01
N LYS A 230 0.21 17.32 15.17
CA LYS A 230 0.43 18.51 14.34
C LYS A 230 0.64 18.08 12.87
N THR A 231 0.03 18.83 11.96
CA THR A 231 0.24 18.71 10.51
C THR A 231 1.04 19.89 9.98
N PRO A 232 1.51 19.87 8.73
CA PRO A 232 2.16 21.03 8.12
C PRO A 232 1.28 22.28 8.01
N ILE A 233 -0.04 22.11 8.05
CA ILE A 233 -1.00 23.20 7.91
C ILE A 233 -1.32 23.76 9.31
N PRO A 234 -1.09 25.08 9.56
CA PRO A 234 -1.42 25.72 10.84
C PRO A 234 -2.90 25.54 11.20
N GLY A 235 -3.20 25.31 12.48
CA GLY A 235 -4.56 25.11 12.95
C GLY A 235 -5.19 23.76 12.58
N VAL A 236 -4.48 22.91 11.82
CA VAL A 236 -4.97 21.57 11.45
C VAL A 236 -4.28 20.51 12.29
N ARG A 237 -5.05 19.56 12.81
CA ARG A 237 -4.54 18.38 13.53
C ARG A 237 -5.06 17.10 12.90
N ASN A 238 -4.19 16.10 12.83
CA ASN A 238 -4.55 14.72 12.49
C ASN A 238 -4.90 13.96 13.75
N ARG A 239 -6.03 13.26 13.75
CA ARG A 239 -6.55 12.55 14.92
C ARG A 239 -6.71 11.08 14.62
N HIS A 240 -6.39 10.26 15.61
CA HIS A 240 -6.67 8.84 15.61
C HIS A 240 -8.00 8.59 16.34
N LEU A 241 -8.92 7.92 15.68
CA LEU A 241 -10.10 7.32 16.27
C LEU A 241 -9.83 5.82 16.44
N HIS A 242 -9.74 5.39 17.70
CA HIS A 242 -9.72 3.97 17.99
C HIS A 242 -11.04 3.36 17.49
N GLY A 243 -10.94 2.35 16.64
CA GLY A 243 -12.12 1.74 16.00
C GLY A 243 -12.56 0.49 16.75
N TYR A 244 -12.72 -0.59 15.99
CA TYR A 244 -13.29 -1.85 16.44
C TYR A 244 -12.30 -2.98 16.19
N ASP A 245 -12.06 -3.80 17.23
CA ASP A 245 -11.20 -4.97 17.14
C ASP A 245 -11.94 -6.16 16.53
N ASP A 246 -11.20 -7.17 16.11
CA ASP A 246 -11.73 -8.45 15.60
C ASP A 246 -12.72 -8.30 14.43
N GLN A 247 -12.45 -7.36 13.53
CA GLN A 247 -13.28 -7.11 12.35
C GLN A 247 -12.75 -7.85 11.13
N ASP A 248 -13.66 -8.44 10.37
CA ASP A 248 -13.37 -8.95 9.05
C ASP A 248 -13.26 -7.79 8.06
N GLY A 249 -12.04 -7.55 7.57
CA GLY A 249 -11.75 -6.50 6.60
C GLY A 249 -12.16 -6.84 5.16
N LEU A 250 -12.67 -8.03 4.91
CA LEU A 250 -13.19 -8.50 3.61
C LEU A 250 -14.73 -8.49 3.54
N ASP A 251 -15.42 -8.35 4.69
CA ASP A 251 -16.87 -8.24 4.74
C ASP A 251 -17.34 -6.82 4.38
N VAL A 252 -17.78 -6.65 3.13
CA VAL A 252 -18.21 -5.35 2.59
C VAL A 252 -19.43 -4.77 3.34
N LEU A 253 -20.34 -5.59 3.84
CA LEU A 253 -21.52 -5.12 4.58
C LEU A 253 -21.12 -4.62 5.97
N ASN A 254 -20.23 -5.35 6.64
CA ASN A 254 -19.66 -4.92 7.91
C ASN A 254 -18.84 -3.64 7.74
N LEU A 255 -17.97 -3.55 6.73
CA LEU A 255 -17.18 -2.35 6.44
C LEU A 255 -18.06 -1.12 6.17
N SER A 256 -19.18 -1.31 5.44
CA SER A 256 -20.15 -0.22 5.19
C SER A 256 -20.79 0.28 6.49
N ARG A 257 -21.19 -0.62 7.38
CA ARG A 257 -21.72 -0.30 8.70
C ARG A 257 -20.67 0.44 9.55
N LEU A 258 -19.44 -0.04 9.57
CA LEU A 258 -18.34 0.56 10.32
C LEU A 258 -17.99 1.96 9.80
N GLN A 259 -17.99 2.16 8.47
CA GLN A 259 -17.73 3.48 7.87
C GLN A 259 -18.74 4.53 8.35
N ILE A 260 -20.02 4.16 8.43
CA ILE A 260 -21.10 5.04 8.93
C ILE A 260 -20.88 5.32 10.42
N GLN A 261 -20.60 4.29 11.22
CA GLN A 261 -20.44 4.43 12.66
C GLN A 261 -19.20 5.28 13.01
N LEU A 262 -18.06 5.00 12.38
CA LEU A 262 -16.84 5.77 12.61
C LEU A 262 -17.01 7.26 12.24
N ARG A 263 -17.80 7.60 11.21
CA ARG A 263 -18.08 8.99 10.87
C ARG A 263 -18.91 9.69 11.94
N LYS A 264 -19.90 9.00 12.54
CA LYS A 264 -20.66 9.51 13.69
C LYS A 264 -19.74 9.74 14.89
N ASP A 265 -18.82 8.81 15.17
CA ASP A 265 -17.88 8.92 16.29
C ASP A 265 -16.90 10.09 16.09
N MET A 266 -16.39 10.29 14.86
CA MET A 266 -15.54 11.44 14.52
C MET A 266 -16.28 12.77 14.76
N TRP A 267 -17.55 12.86 14.31
CA TRP A 267 -18.39 14.03 14.55
C TRP A 267 -18.54 14.30 16.04
N LYS A 268 -18.97 13.29 16.82
CA LYS A 268 -19.13 13.40 18.27
C LYS A 268 -17.83 13.85 18.95
N LYS A 269 -16.70 13.25 18.59
CA LYS A 269 -15.38 13.61 19.14
C LYS A 269 -14.95 15.03 18.77
N THR A 270 -15.39 15.56 17.65
CA THR A 270 -15.15 16.96 17.27
C THR A 270 -16.02 17.91 18.10
N GLU A 271 -17.29 17.60 18.30
CA GLU A 271 -18.19 18.39 19.16
C GLU A 271 -17.69 18.42 20.62
N GLU A 272 -17.17 17.29 21.15
CA GLU A 272 -16.54 17.25 22.46
C GLU A 272 -15.33 18.19 22.58
N LEU A 273 -14.59 18.43 21.51
CA LEU A 273 -13.49 19.39 21.49
C LEU A 273 -14.01 20.85 21.39
N ARG A 274 -15.03 21.07 20.57
CA ARG A 274 -15.66 22.41 20.41
C ARG A 274 -16.24 22.93 21.71
N SER A 275 -16.76 22.05 22.57
CA SER A 275 -17.35 22.43 23.86
C SER A 275 -16.33 22.74 24.95
N ARG A 276 -15.02 22.56 24.69
CA ARG A 276 -13.96 22.95 25.62
C ARG A 276 -13.65 24.43 25.50
N GLU A 277 -13.18 25.02 26.58
CA GLU A 277 -12.68 26.40 26.58
C GLU A 277 -11.62 26.62 25.47
N GLY A 278 -11.80 27.62 24.64
CA GLY A 278 -10.95 27.91 23.47
C GLY A 278 -11.13 26.96 22.31
N GLY A 279 -12.10 26.05 22.35
CA GLY A 279 -12.37 25.08 21.28
C GLY A 279 -13.46 25.49 20.31
N GLU A 280 -14.11 26.64 20.47
CA GLU A 280 -15.30 27.09 19.74
C GLU A 280 -15.08 27.16 18.23
N GLY A 281 -13.84 27.45 17.81
CA GLY A 281 -13.44 27.51 16.39
C GLY A 281 -13.13 26.15 15.74
N ILE A 282 -13.14 25.04 16.51
CA ILE A 282 -12.78 23.73 15.98
C ILE A 282 -13.91 23.17 15.11
N PHE A 283 -13.54 22.58 13.99
CA PHE A 283 -14.47 21.90 13.09
C PHE A 283 -13.88 20.61 12.52
N LEU A 284 -14.77 19.68 12.13
CA LEU A 284 -14.39 18.48 11.40
C LEU A 284 -14.00 18.88 9.96
N LEU A 285 -12.71 18.82 9.65
CA LEU A 285 -12.18 19.23 8.35
C LEU A 285 -12.36 18.14 7.31
N GLU A 286 -12.00 16.88 7.69
CA GLU A 286 -11.98 15.78 6.73
C GLU A 286 -12.17 14.43 7.42
N THR A 287 -13.04 13.61 6.87
CA THR A 287 -13.15 12.18 7.19
C THR A 287 -12.49 11.34 6.09
N PRO A 288 -11.88 10.18 6.40
CA PRO A 288 -11.16 9.41 5.40
C PRO A 288 -12.15 8.83 4.36
N PRO A 289 -11.88 8.99 3.05
CA PRO A 289 -12.61 8.27 2.00
C PRO A 289 -12.37 6.76 2.06
N GLN A 290 -11.23 6.33 2.61
CA GLN A 290 -10.88 4.94 2.80
C GLN A 290 -10.79 4.59 4.29
N ILE A 291 -11.65 3.65 4.74
CA ILE A 291 -11.62 3.14 6.12
C ILE A 291 -10.30 2.42 6.41
N GLY A 292 -9.83 2.52 7.65
CA GLY A 292 -8.55 1.97 8.09
C GLY A 292 -8.58 0.47 8.36
N VAL A 293 -8.78 -0.34 7.32
CA VAL A 293 -8.56 -1.79 7.36
C VAL A 293 -7.06 -2.04 7.44
N ARG A 294 -6.60 -2.63 8.54
CA ARG A 294 -5.16 -2.76 8.80
C ARG A 294 -4.55 -4.01 8.22
N VAL A 295 -5.20 -5.17 8.38
CA VAL A 295 -4.75 -6.47 7.88
C VAL A 295 -5.97 -7.25 7.43
N THR A 296 -5.82 -8.05 6.38
CA THR A 296 -6.80 -9.00 5.86
C THR A 296 -6.10 -10.31 5.53
N ARG A 297 -5.68 -10.50 4.26
CA ARG A 297 -4.88 -11.64 3.81
C ARG A 297 -3.40 -11.31 3.91
N VAL A 298 -2.62 -12.28 4.31
CA VAL A 298 -1.16 -12.22 4.40
C VAL A 298 -0.59 -13.42 3.66
N LEU A 299 0.33 -13.18 2.74
CA LEU A 299 1.01 -14.24 1.99
C LEU A 299 1.69 -15.23 2.95
N ASN A 300 1.59 -16.52 2.66
CA ASN A 300 2.45 -17.54 3.25
C ASN A 300 3.62 -17.82 2.27
N PRO A 301 4.71 -17.04 2.34
CA PRO A 301 5.74 -16.94 1.30
C PRO A 301 6.72 -18.12 1.35
N VAL A 302 7.78 -18.03 0.55
CA VAL A 302 8.93 -18.96 0.64
C VAL A 302 9.50 -18.98 2.06
N LYS A 303 9.67 -17.79 2.68
CA LYS A 303 10.04 -17.67 4.09
C LYS A 303 9.42 -16.39 4.68
N PRO A 304 8.49 -16.48 5.64
CA PRO A 304 7.98 -15.30 6.34
C PRO A 304 9.05 -14.71 7.27
N VAL A 305 8.95 -13.41 7.55
CA VAL A 305 9.69 -12.79 8.64
C VAL A 305 8.87 -12.86 9.92
N THR A 306 9.51 -13.15 11.05
CA THR A 306 8.84 -13.34 12.34
C THR A 306 9.14 -12.23 13.33
N LEU A 307 8.26 -12.05 14.34
CA LEU A 307 8.52 -11.13 15.43
C LEU A 307 9.80 -11.52 16.18
N GLU A 308 10.03 -12.81 16.42
CA GLU A 308 11.26 -13.31 17.08
C GLU A 308 12.52 -12.89 16.31
N GLU A 309 12.55 -13.12 14.99
CA GLU A 309 13.67 -12.71 14.12
C GLU A 309 13.88 -11.20 14.16
N SER A 310 12.79 -10.42 14.17
CA SER A 310 12.84 -8.96 14.26
C SER A 310 13.42 -8.44 15.57
N MET A 311 13.24 -9.18 16.67
CA MET A 311 13.76 -8.83 18.00
C MET A 311 15.21 -9.24 18.21
N ASN A 312 15.72 -10.17 17.41
CA ASN A 312 17.06 -10.77 17.55
C ASN A 312 18.09 -10.26 16.53
N TYR A 313 17.80 -9.14 15.82
CA TYR A 313 18.68 -8.61 14.76
C TYR A 313 19.07 -9.66 13.72
N THR A 314 18.14 -10.56 13.38
CA THR A 314 18.41 -11.60 12.38
C THR A 314 18.83 -10.99 11.06
N SER A 315 19.97 -11.42 10.52
CA SER A 315 20.51 -10.98 9.23
C SER A 315 20.15 -11.97 8.14
N TYR A 316 19.81 -11.45 6.96
CA TYR A 316 19.42 -12.25 5.79
C TYR A 316 20.34 -11.96 4.61
N LYS A 317 20.82 -13.02 3.95
CA LYS A 317 21.62 -12.88 2.72
C LYS A 317 20.82 -12.25 1.58
N ASP A 318 19.51 -12.44 1.58
CA ASP A 318 18.54 -11.88 0.64
C ASP A 318 17.81 -10.63 1.17
N SER A 319 18.40 -9.91 2.16
CA SER A 319 17.83 -8.67 2.68
C SER A 319 17.57 -7.63 1.57
N ILE A 320 16.35 -7.12 1.50
CA ILE A 320 15.90 -6.08 0.56
C ILE A 320 15.71 -4.70 1.21
N GLY A 321 15.93 -4.61 2.50
CA GLY A 321 15.84 -3.38 3.27
C GLY A 321 15.53 -3.63 4.73
N MET A 322 15.28 -2.56 5.46
CA MET A 322 15.06 -2.59 6.89
C MET A 322 13.75 -1.90 7.29
N SER A 323 13.29 -2.23 8.49
CA SER A 323 12.21 -1.51 9.16
C SER A 323 12.46 -1.42 10.66
N GLY A 324 11.75 -0.54 11.35
CA GLY A 324 11.80 -0.40 12.81
C GLY A 324 10.50 -0.78 13.49
N GLY A 325 10.47 -0.71 14.81
CA GLY A 325 9.25 -0.87 15.60
C GLY A 325 8.41 0.41 15.59
N SER A 326 7.10 0.28 15.46
CA SER A 326 6.16 1.41 15.41
C SER A 326 5.50 1.73 16.74
N ALA A 327 5.40 0.74 17.64
CA ALA A 327 4.75 0.85 18.94
C ALA A 327 5.40 -0.03 20.02
N PRO A 328 5.07 0.19 21.30
CA PRO A 328 5.43 -0.76 22.36
C PRO A 328 4.75 -2.11 22.13
N ILE A 329 5.44 -3.19 22.46
CA ILE A 329 4.89 -4.56 22.38
C ILE A 329 5.12 -5.33 23.68
N MET A 330 4.37 -6.42 23.85
CA MET A 330 4.70 -7.46 24.82
C MET A 330 5.56 -8.52 24.12
N TYR A 331 6.73 -8.79 24.64
CA TYR A 331 7.63 -9.82 24.13
C TYR A 331 8.26 -10.58 25.29
N GLN A 332 8.12 -11.90 25.30
CA GLN A 332 8.61 -12.79 26.38
C GLN A 332 8.22 -12.31 27.80
N GLY A 333 6.95 -11.89 27.96
CA GLY A 333 6.41 -11.42 29.25
C GLY A 333 6.85 -10.02 29.69
N ARG A 334 7.69 -9.32 28.90
CA ARG A 334 8.16 -7.96 29.17
C ARG A 334 7.56 -6.96 28.19
N LYS A 335 7.16 -5.78 28.68
CA LYS A 335 6.80 -4.65 27.80
C LYS A 335 8.07 -4.00 27.26
N ILE A 336 8.22 -4.01 25.94
CA ILE A 336 9.32 -3.37 25.21
C ILE A 336 8.80 -2.03 24.68
N ALA A 337 9.43 -0.93 25.09
CA ALA A 337 9.06 0.39 24.59
C ALA A 337 9.50 0.58 23.12
N THR A 338 8.85 1.46 22.37
CA THR A 338 9.17 1.68 20.95
C THR A 338 10.66 1.98 20.72
N ARG A 339 11.27 2.78 21.58
CA ARG A 339 12.71 3.13 21.48
C ARG A 339 13.68 2.00 21.87
N GLU A 340 13.16 0.92 22.46
CA GLU A 340 13.93 -0.28 22.77
C GLU A 340 13.79 -1.35 21.67
N ARG A 341 12.92 -1.09 20.68
CA ARG A 341 12.68 -2.01 19.56
C ARG A 341 13.86 -2.04 18.60
N PRO A 342 14.45 -3.23 18.34
CA PRO A 342 15.44 -3.39 17.28
C PRO A 342 14.94 -2.87 15.93
N TYR A 343 15.84 -2.46 15.07
CA TYR A 343 15.52 -2.52 13.65
C TYR A 343 15.63 -3.98 13.18
N TRP A 344 14.94 -4.27 12.09
CA TRP A 344 14.92 -5.62 11.53
C TRP A 344 15.03 -5.57 10.02
N GLN A 345 15.64 -6.60 9.44
CA GLN A 345 15.79 -6.76 8.01
C GLN A 345 14.58 -7.46 7.41
N ILE A 346 14.27 -7.16 6.15
CA ILE A 346 13.20 -7.76 5.36
C ILE A 346 13.87 -8.65 4.31
N PRO A 347 13.68 -9.98 4.34
CA PRO A 347 14.23 -10.85 3.31
C PRO A 347 13.39 -10.82 2.02
N TYR A 348 14.02 -10.98 0.86
CA TYR A 348 13.34 -11.13 -0.43
C TYR A 348 12.34 -12.28 -0.43
N SER A 349 12.72 -13.39 0.19
CA SER A 349 11.87 -14.57 0.35
C SER A 349 10.54 -14.30 1.04
N SER A 350 10.40 -13.19 1.80
CA SER A 350 9.13 -12.80 2.44
C SER A 350 8.13 -12.13 1.49
N ILE A 351 8.57 -11.63 0.36
CA ILE A 351 7.71 -11.03 -0.66
C ILE A 351 7.48 -11.97 -1.86
N THR A 352 8.06 -13.18 -1.82
CA THR A 352 8.08 -14.14 -2.93
C THR A 352 7.09 -15.27 -2.67
N PRO A 353 6.04 -15.42 -3.50
CA PRO A 353 5.13 -16.56 -3.48
C PRO A 353 5.85 -17.89 -3.76
N LYS A 354 5.22 -19.00 -3.35
CA LYS A 354 5.83 -20.34 -3.49
C LYS A 354 5.72 -20.90 -4.89
N THR A 355 4.61 -20.64 -5.59
CA THR A 355 4.26 -21.33 -6.83
C THR A 355 4.09 -20.40 -8.03
N CYS A 356 3.49 -19.23 -7.89
CA CYS A 356 3.26 -18.32 -8.99
C CYS A 356 4.58 -17.65 -9.45
N PRO A 357 5.10 -17.97 -10.65
CA PRO A 357 6.45 -17.58 -11.04
C PRO A 357 6.57 -16.13 -11.54
N ASN A 358 5.47 -15.39 -11.62
CA ASN A 358 5.44 -14.02 -12.09
C ASN A 358 4.69 -13.05 -11.16
N LEU A 359 4.51 -13.42 -9.89
CA LEU A 359 3.89 -12.60 -8.87
C LEU A 359 4.88 -12.27 -7.75
N LEU A 360 4.97 -11.00 -7.37
CA LEU A 360 5.56 -10.55 -6.10
C LEU A 360 4.52 -9.82 -5.26
N VAL A 361 4.71 -9.80 -3.95
CA VAL A 361 3.72 -9.23 -3.01
C VAL A 361 4.40 -8.14 -2.18
N ALA A 362 3.76 -6.97 -2.07
CA ALA A 362 4.32 -5.84 -1.35
C ALA A 362 3.28 -5.11 -0.50
N GLY A 363 3.75 -4.38 0.50
CA GLY A 363 2.85 -3.68 1.41
C GLY A 363 2.29 -4.59 2.49
N ARG A 364 1.16 -4.23 3.10
CA ARG A 364 0.64 -4.89 4.31
C ARG A 364 0.25 -6.37 4.15
N CYS A 365 0.23 -6.91 2.94
CA CYS A 365 -0.10 -8.32 2.63
C CYS A 365 1.13 -9.21 2.32
N PHE A 366 2.36 -8.68 2.42
CA PHE A 366 3.56 -9.50 2.27
C PHE A 366 3.69 -10.53 3.40
N GLY A 367 4.65 -11.45 3.34
CA GLY A 367 4.72 -12.58 4.25
C GLY A 367 5.42 -12.30 5.58
N TYR A 368 4.68 -12.33 6.65
CA TYR A 368 5.16 -12.20 8.04
C TYR A 368 4.29 -13.02 8.98
N ASP A 369 4.74 -13.27 10.21
CA ASP A 369 3.89 -13.89 11.22
C ASP A 369 2.87 -12.89 11.81
N LYS A 370 1.78 -13.41 12.38
CA LYS A 370 0.70 -12.57 12.93
C LYS A 370 1.17 -11.58 14.00
N ASP A 371 2.21 -11.93 14.76
CA ASP A 371 2.69 -11.13 15.89
C ASP A 371 3.51 -9.91 15.40
N LEU A 372 4.05 -9.97 14.17
CA LEU A 372 4.73 -8.86 13.51
C LEU A 372 3.76 -7.92 12.75
N SER A 373 2.48 -8.27 12.61
CA SER A 373 1.50 -7.54 11.78
C SER A 373 1.37 -6.05 12.15
N TYR A 374 1.71 -5.68 13.36
CA TYR A 374 1.68 -4.27 13.78
C TYR A 374 2.74 -3.42 13.05
N ASP A 375 3.95 -3.93 12.86
CA ASP A 375 5.08 -3.23 12.23
C ASP A 375 5.16 -3.47 10.71
N ALA A 376 4.81 -4.68 10.26
CA ALA A 376 4.92 -5.09 8.88
C ALA A 376 4.08 -4.25 7.91
N ARG A 377 2.94 -3.71 8.35
CA ARG A 377 2.00 -2.89 7.57
C ARG A 377 2.30 -1.39 7.57
N GLU A 378 3.32 -0.93 8.30
CA GLU A 378 3.63 0.49 8.39
C GLU A 378 4.08 1.07 7.05
N ILE A 379 3.82 2.37 6.84
CA ILE A 379 4.07 3.05 5.55
C ILE A 379 5.52 2.90 5.11
N GLY A 380 6.47 3.06 6.04
CA GLY A 380 7.89 2.87 5.75
C GLY A 380 8.20 1.47 5.24
N THR A 381 7.70 0.44 5.92
CA THR A 381 7.85 -0.98 5.53
C THR A 381 7.20 -1.24 4.17
N CYS A 382 6.02 -0.66 3.92
CA CYS A 382 5.33 -0.78 2.63
C CYS A 382 6.16 -0.17 1.48
N LEU A 383 6.80 0.99 1.69
CA LEU A 383 7.66 1.61 0.68
C LEU A 383 8.91 0.77 0.38
N VAL A 384 9.52 0.16 1.40
CA VAL A 384 10.69 -0.73 1.25
C VAL A 384 10.33 -1.99 0.45
N THR A 385 9.27 -2.70 0.87
CA THR A 385 8.82 -3.92 0.18
C THR A 385 8.37 -3.62 -1.25
N GLY A 386 7.72 -2.47 -1.47
CA GLY A 386 7.30 -2.00 -2.80
C GLY A 386 8.49 -1.72 -3.72
N GLN A 387 9.49 -0.95 -3.25
CA GLN A 387 10.70 -0.67 -4.01
C GLN A 387 11.38 -1.98 -4.45
N ALA A 388 11.52 -2.93 -3.54
CA ALA A 388 12.16 -4.21 -3.83
C ALA A 388 11.33 -5.07 -4.79
N ALA A 389 10.01 -5.18 -4.60
CA ALA A 389 9.13 -5.95 -5.47
C ALA A 389 9.13 -5.41 -6.90
N GLY A 390 9.06 -4.09 -7.08
CA GLY A 390 9.11 -3.46 -8.40
C GLY A 390 10.45 -3.69 -9.10
N THR A 391 11.56 -3.44 -8.40
CA THR A 391 12.92 -3.67 -8.93
C THR A 391 13.12 -5.14 -9.31
N ALA A 392 12.71 -6.08 -8.44
CA ALA A 392 12.86 -7.51 -8.69
C ALA A 392 11.99 -7.99 -9.86
N SER A 393 10.72 -7.51 -9.96
CA SER A 393 9.84 -7.84 -11.10
C SER A 393 10.44 -7.37 -12.42
N ALA A 394 11.06 -6.20 -12.44
CA ALA A 394 11.73 -5.68 -13.63
C ALA A 394 12.97 -6.50 -13.99
N LEU A 395 13.80 -6.86 -13.01
CA LEU A 395 14.98 -7.71 -13.23
C LEU A 395 14.58 -9.09 -13.71
N ALA A 396 13.53 -9.71 -13.14
CA ALA A 396 12.98 -10.99 -13.60
C ALA A 396 12.50 -10.89 -15.06
N CYS A 397 11.80 -9.80 -15.40
CA CYS A 397 11.33 -9.55 -16.76
C CYS A 397 12.47 -9.43 -17.76
N LEU A 398 13.50 -8.64 -17.45
CA LEU A 398 14.67 -8.46 -18.31
C LEU A 398 15.47 -9.74 -18.49
N ALA A 399 15.60 -10.55 -17.43
CA ALA A 399 16.27 -11.84 -17.45
C ALA A 399 15.40 -12.99 -17.99
N ARG A 400 14.08 -12.77 -18.15
CA ARG A 400 13.07 -13.78 -18.54
C ARG A 400 13.09 -15.01 -17.61
N THR A 401 13.18 -14.77 -16.31
CA THR A 401 13.23 -15.81 -15.28
C THR A 401 12.01 -15.72 -14.35
N SER A 402 11.80 -16.74 -13.51
CA SER A 402 10.79 -16.66 -12.46
C SER A 402 11.18 -15.65 -11.38
N VAL A 403 10.22 -15.18 -10.58
CA VAL A 403 10.53 -14.29 -9.45
C VAL A 403 11.32 -15.05 -8.36
N GLN A 404 11.17 -16.38 -8.28
CA GLN A 404 11.93 -17.22 -7.36
C GLN A 404 13.42 -17.33 -7.75
N ASP A 405 13.74 -17.15 -9.04
CA ASP A 405 15.10 -17.29 -9.60
C ASP A 405 15.79 -15.95 -9.85
N VAL A 406 15.26 -14.85 -9.29
CA VAL A 406 15.91 -13.54 -9.38
C VAL A 406 17.30 -13.58 -8.78
N ASN A 407 18.29 -13.05 -9.50
CA ASN A 407 19.65 -12.92 -9.00
C ASN A 407 19.67 -11.93 -7.81
N ILE A 408 19.82 -12.45 -6.59
CA ILE A 408 19.77 -11.69 -5.34
C ILE A 408 20.90 -10.66 -5.24
N GLU A 409 22.11 -10.99 -5.71
CA GLU A 409 23.25 -10.05 -5.69
C GLU A 409 22.95 -8.84 -6.60
N LYS A 410 22.41 -9.10 -7.81
CA LYS A 410 22.00 -8.03 -8.73
C LYS A 410 20.87 -7.21 -8.17
N LEU A 411 19.86 -7.84 -7.55
CA LEU A 411 18.75 -7.13 -6.89
C LEU A 411 19.29 -6.22 -5.79
N ARG A 412 20.11 -6.74 -4.88
CA ARG A 412 20.68 -5.97 -3.77
C ARG A 412 21.54 -4.80 -4.25
N SER A 413 22.42 -5.02 -5.26
CA SER A 413 23.23 -3.93 -5.83
C SER A 413 22.35 -2.84 -6.45
N THR A 414 21.31 -3.23 -7.21
CA THR A 414 20.37 -2.26 -7.81
C THR A 414 19.61 -1.48 -6.76
N LEU A 415 19.14 -2.13 -5.68
CA LEU A 415 18.48 -1.44 -4.57
C LEU A 415 19.39 -0.43 -3.87
N VAL A 416 20.66 -0.76 -3.67
CA VAL A 416 21.68 0.16 -3.11
C VAL A 416 21.91 1.35 -4.05
N GLU A 417 22.04 1.12 -5.37
CA GLU A 417 22.12 2.17 -6.39
C GLU A 417 20.89 3.10 -6.37
N GLN A 418 19.71 2.56 -6.05
CA GLN A 418 18.47 3.30 -5.85
C GLN A 418 18.36 3.96 -4.44
N GLY A 419 19.44 3.97 -3.66
CA GLY A 419 19.53 4.61 -2.36
C GLY A 419 18.94 3.81 -1.19
N ALA A 420 18.56 2.56 -1.36
CA ALA A 420 18.11 1.71 -0.26
C ALA A 420 19.26 1.37 0.70
N LYS A 421 18.93 1.19 1.98
CA LYS A 421 19.82 0.65 2.99
C LYS A 421 19.34 -0.75 3.37
N LEU A 422 20.21 -1.75 3.21
CA LEU A 422 19.83 -3.17 3.35
C LEU A 422 20.26 -3.77 4.69
N GLU A 423 21.18 -3.09 5.38
CA GLU A 423 21.79 -3.51 6.65
C GLU A 423 22.27 -2.30 7.46
#